data_8d73a0f1c17c1f262e3d020cc7c13e0e
#
_entry.id   8d73a0f1c17c1f262e3d020cc7c13e0e
#
_cell.length_a   1.000
_cell.length_b   1.000
_cell.length_c   1.000
_cell.angle_alpha   90.00
_cell.angle_beta   90.00
_cell.angle_gamma   90.00
#
_symmetry.space_group_name_H-M   'P 1'
#
loop_
_entity.id
_entity.type
_entity.pdbx_description
1 polymer ?
#
loop_
_entity_poly.entity_id
_entity_poly.type
_entity_poly.pdbx_seq_one_letter_code
_entity_poly.pdbx_strand_id
1 'polypeptide(L)'
;MKKWFVLFSLLAASMSSLAQNADSTYKPVEYPTGFTSRIDVVYTKVNGWEGRLDLYLPPASSKPTPIVINIHGGGWNHGVKESQTGFNTFFKMGFAVANIEYRLTGQATAPAAIEDTRCALIYLIKHSRELNIDKDRIVIMGGSSGGHLALMGGLLGNDHRFDGNCPGVENIKVAAIIDKYGISDVWDWGYGTRITSKSATRWLGDRATDKPFAMSVSPINYVTKDSPPTFIVHGDADPTVPYQQSVDLHKKFVDAGVKTEFITVKGGLHGKFDKEKNSEINKAIIEFLRKVNVL
;
A
#
# COMPACT_ATOMS: atom_id res chain seq x y z
N MET A 1 17.02 -75.97 0.74
CA MET A 1 16.49 -74.76 1.38
C MET A 1 17.01 -73.57 0.66
N LYS A 2 16.21 -73.02 -0.30
CA LYS A 2 16.59 -71.82 -1.10
C LYS A 2 15.92 -70.61 -0.47
N LYS A 3 16.70 -69.63 0.01
CA LYS A 3 16.24 -68.34 0.55
C LYS A 3 16.06 -67.39 -0.64
N TRP A 4 14.87 -66.88 -0.81
CA TRP A 4 14.55 -65.82 -1.75
C TRP A 4 14.67 -64.48 -1.03
N PHE A 5 15.59 -63.58 -1.52
CA PHE A 5 15.63 -62.18 -1.13
C PHE A 5 14.70 -61.39 -2.03
N VAL A 6 13.67 -60.77 -1.46
CA VAL A 6 12.83 -59.82 -2.15
C VAL A 6 13.44 -58.43 -1.96
N LEU A 7 13.91 -57.85 -3.04
CA LEU A 7 14.39 -56.47 -3.07
C LEU A 7 13.19 -55.54 -3.23
N PHE A 8 12.87 -54.75 -2.19
CA PHE A 8 11.93 -53.64 -2.27
C PHE A 8 12.66 -52.42 -2.81
N SER A 9 12.42 -52.05 -4.06
CA SER A 9 12.86 -50.78 -4.63
C SER A 9 11.81 -49.69 -4.27
N LEU A 10 12.21 -48.76 -3.38
CA LEU A 10 11.49 -47.53 -3.13
C LEU A 10 11.62 -46.61 -4.37
N LEU A 11 10.56 -46.48 -5.17
CA LEU A 11 10.44 -45.40 -6.12
C LEU A 11 10.10 -44.13 -5.35
N ALA A 12 11.06 -43.22 -5.21
CA ALA A 12 10.80 -41.84 -4.79
C ALA A 12 10.17 -41.10 -5.97
N ALA A 13 8.86 -40.92 -5.92
CA ALA A 13 8.15 -40.03 -6.86
C ALA A 13 8.51 -38.58 -6.49
N SER A 14 9.38 -37.96 -7.29
CA SER A 14 9.57 -36.51 -7.29
C SER A 14 8.32 -35.85 -7.83
N MET A 15 7.47 -35.32 -6.96
CA MET A 15 6.43 -34.38 -7.33
C MET A 15 7.08 -33.07 -7.76
N SER A 16 7.34 -32.92 -9.04
CA SER A 16 7.56 -31.61 -9.66
C SER A 16 6.25 -30.85 -9.56
N SER A 17 6.17 -29.84 -8.70
CA SER A 17 5.10 -28.87 -8.71
C SER A 17 5.17 -28.13 -10.04
N LEU A 18 4.31 -28.48 -10.96
CA LEU A 18 3.99 -27.65 -12.13
C LEU A 18 3.36 -26.38 -11.56
N ALA A 19 4.16 -25.32 -11.44
CA ALA A 19 3.64 -23.97 -11.30
C ALA A 19 2.74 -23.77 -12.53
N GLN A 20 1.42 -23.67 -12.31
CA GLN A 20 0.50 -23.21 -13.33
C GLN A 20 0.97 -21.82 -13.75
N ASN A 21 1.46 -21.72 -15.00
CA ASN A 21 1.62 -20.44 -15.67
C ASN A 21 0.22 -19.83 -15.79
N ALA A 22 -0.18 -19.04 -14.82
CA ALA A 22 -1.24 -18.09 -15.00
C ALA A 22 -0.80 -17.19 -16.15
N ASP A 23 -1.60 -17.13 -17.20
CA ASP A 23 -1.42 -16.22 -18.35
C ASP A 23 -1.61 -14.78 -17.82
N SER A 24 -0.55 -14.25 -17.15
CA SER A 24 -0.63 -12.95 -16.52
C SER A 24 -0.44 -11.91 -17.60
N THR A 25 -1.48 -11.12 -17.85
CA THR A 25 -1.46 -9.96 -18.75
C THR A 25 -0.49 -8.87 -18.29
N TYR A 26 0.07 -9.00 -17.11
CA TYR A 26 0.98 -8.03 -16.49
C TYR A 26 2.44 -8.47 -16.59
N LYS A 27 3.31 -7.49 -16.83
CA LYS A 27 4.76 -7.74 -16.81
C LYS A 27 5.20 -8.06 -15.39
N PRO A 28 6.08 -9.05 -15.20
CA PRO A 28 6.64 -9.32 -13.87
C PRO A 28 7.44 -8.11 -13.36
N VAL A 29 7.52 -7.97 -12.05
CA VAL A 29 8.38 -6.97 -11.41
C VAL A 29 9.84 -7.34 -11.66
N GLU A 30 10.59 -6.43 -12.28
CA GLU A 30 12.04 -6.56 -12.43
C GLU A 30 12.72 -6.03 -11.17
N TYR A 31 13.59 -6.83 -10.57
CA TYR A 31 14.36 -6.46 -9.38
C TYR A 31 15.86 -6.81 -9.54
N PRO A 32 16.77 -6.14 -8.82
CA PRO A 32 18.21 -6.35 -8.96
C PRO A 32 18.65 -7.76 -8.58
N THR A 33 19.76 -8.21 -9.17
CA THR A 33 20.42 -9.47 -8.80
C THR A 33 20.70 -9.51 -7.30
N GLY A 34 20.43 -10.67 -6.69
CA GLY A 34 20.56 -10.88 -5.25
C GLY A 34 19.31 -10.59 -4.43
N PHE A 35 18.31 -9.89 -4.98
CA PHE A 35 16.98 -9.84 -4.39
C PHE A 35 16.28 -11.18 -4.51
N THR A 36 15.38 -11.45 -3.58
CA THR A 36 14.48 -12.62 -3.60
C THR A 36 13.04 -12.15 -3.58
N SER A 37 12.12 -12.95 -4.14
CA SER A 37 10.69 -12.67 -4.06
C SER A 37 9.95 -13.79 -3.35
N ARG A 38 8.91 -13.43 -2.61
CA ARG A 38 7.86 -14.32 -2.10
C ARG A 38 6.53 -13.78 -2.64
N ILE A 39 5.95 -14.51 -3.57
CA ILE A 39 4.74 -14.10 -4.28
C ILE A 39 3.53 -14.71 -3.59
N ASP A 40 2.39 -13.98 -3.57
CA ASP A 40 1.13 -14.42 -3.01
C ASP A 40 1.18 -14.82 -1.54
N VAL A 41 1.99 -14.12 -0.74
CA VAL A 41 2.04 -14.33 0.71
C VAL A 41 0.72 -13.89 1.32
N VAL A 42 0.03 -14.81 1.99
CA VAL A 42 -1.24 -14.52 2.66
C VAL A 42 -0.98 -13.73 3.95
N TYR A 43 -1.44 -12.49 4.02
CA TYR A 43 -1.29 -11.64 5.20
C TYR A 43 -2.55 -11.63 6.10
N THR A 44 -3.70 -11.98 5.55
CA THR A 44 -4.97 -12.09 6.31
C THR A 44 -5.94 -13.04 5.63
N LYS A 45 -6.92 -13.56 6.41
CA LYS A 45 -8.06 -14.33 5.90
C LYS A 45 -9.33 -13.80 6.54
N VAL A 46 -10.30 -13.38 5.71
CA VAL A 46 -11.57 -12.79 6.16
C VAL A 46 -12.71 -13.35 5.32
N ASN A 47 -13.67 -14.05 5.96
CA ASN A 47 -14.87 -14.58 5.31
C ASN A 47 -14.59 -15.34 3.99
N GLY A 48 -13.55 -16.17 3.98
CA GLY A 48 -13.16 -16.98 2.80
C GLY A 48 -12.30 -16.24 1.77
N TRP A 49 -12.10 -14.93 1.90
CA TRP A 49 -11.13 -14.17 1.11
C TRP A 49 -9.74 -14.25 1.76
N GLU A 50 -8.72 -14.40 0.95
CA GLU A 50 -7.32 -14.34 1.36
C GLU A 50 -6.69 -13.06 0.83
N GLY A 51 -6.28 -12.16 1.73
CA GLY A 51 -5.48 -10.99 1.39
C GLY A 51 -4.04 -11.40 1.14
N ARG A 52 -3.52 -11.08 -0.03
CA ARG A 52 -2.19 -11.48 -0.48
C ARG A 52 -1.30 -10.29 -0.76
N LEU A 53 -0.01 -10.49 -0.61
CA LEU A 53 1.01 -9.52 -0.97
C LEU A 53 2.21 -10.22 -1.62
N ASP A 54 2.93 -9.46 -2.47
CA ASP A 54 4.22 -9.88 -3.00
C ASP A 54 5.32 -9.17 -2.25
N LEU A 55 6.29 -9.94 -1.76
CA LEU A 55 7.47 -9.43 -1.09
C LEU A 55 8.67 -9.50 -2.01
N TYR A 56 9.41 -8.40 -2.10
CA TYR A 56 10.70 -8.33 -2.77
C TYR A 56 11.73 -7.90 -1.72
N LEU A 57 12.64 -8.79 -1.38
CA LEU A 57 13.58 -8.63 -0.27
C LEU A 57 15.01 -8.49 -0.80
N PRO A 58 15.77 -7.49 -0.37
CA PRO A 58 17.18 -7.36 -0.72
C PRO A 58 18.00 -8.52 -0.14
N PRO A 59 19.25 -8.69 -0.57
CA PRO A 59 20.15 -9.66 0.04
C PRO A 59 20.20 -9.49 1.56
N ALA A 60 20.23 -10.63 2.26
CA ALA A 60 20.31 -10.62 3.72
C ALA A 60 21.54 -9.84 4.20
N SER A 61 21.36 -8.96 5.16
CA SER A 61 22.42 -8.17 5.79
C SER A 61 22.32 -8.26 7.32
N SER A 62 23.37 -7.83 8.01
CA SER A 62 23.39 -7.79 9.47
C SER A 62 22.45 -6.71 10.06
N LYS A 63 22.00 -5.76 9.25
CA LYS A 63 21.07 -4.70 9.65
C LYS A 63 19.74 -4.91 8.97
N PRO A 64 18.62 -4.79 9.71
CA PRO A 64 17.29 -4.82 9.11
C PRO A 64 17.11 -3.70 8.08
N THR A 65 16.37 -4.01 7.03
CA THR A 65 16.17 -3.16 5.86
C THR A 65 14.89 -2.35 5.95
N PRO A 66 14.84 -1.08 5.51
CA PRO A 66 13.58 -0.36 5.38
C PRO A 66 12.66 -1.04 4.37
N ILE A 67 11.36 -0.90 4.54
CA ILE A 67 10.37 -1.48 3.63
C ILE A 67 9.36 -0.43 3.17
N VAL A 68 8.97 -0.50 1.91
CA VAL A 68 7.82 0.24 1.38
C VAL A 68 6.65 -0.69 1.12
N ILE A 69 5.48 -0.35 1.68
CA ILE A 69 4.20 -0.97 1.34
C ILE A 69 3.62 -0.18 0.19
N ASN A 70 3.42 -0.82 -0.96
CA ASN A 70 2.77 -0.21 -2.12
C ASN A 70 1.33 -0.69 -2.26
N ILE A 71 0.41 0.24 -2.48
CA ILE A 71 -1.02 0.01 -2.57
C ILE A 71 -1.53 0.52 -3.91
N HIS A 72 -2.14 -0.35 -4.70
CA HIS A 72 -2.66 0.02 -6.01
C HIS A 72 -3.89 0.93 -5.92
N GLY A 73 -4.12 1.73 -6.96
CA GLY A 73 -5.33 2.51 -7.15
C GLY A 73 -6.48 1.71 -7.77
N GLY A 74 -7.50 2.42 -8.26
CA GLY A 74 -8.64 1.81 -8.94
C GLY A 74 -10.00 2.11 -8.31
N GLY A 75 -10.12 3.22 -7.55
CA GLY A 75 -11.38 3.67 -6.94
C GLY A 75 -12.00 2.62 -6.01
N TRP A 76 -11.18 1.77 -5.39
CA TRP A 76 -11.54 0.62 -4.54
C TRP A 76 -12.40 -0.45 -5.25
N ASN A 77 -12.65 -0.34 -6.56
CA ASN A 77 -13.54 -1.25 -7.27
C ASN A 77 -12.86 -2.09 -8.37
N HIS A 78 -11.63 -1.76 -8.69
CA HIS A 78 -10.79 -2.50 -9.64
C HIS A 78 -9.30 -2.28 -9.31
N GLY A 79 -8.43 -2.98 -10.04
CA GLY A 79 -7.00 -2.96 -9.82
C GLY A 79 -6.53 -4.26 -9.20
N VAL A 80 -5.24 -4.51 -9.36
CA VAL A 80 -4.54 -5.69 -8.84
C VAL A 80 -3.11 -5.32 -8.53
N LYS A 81 -2.48 -6.01 -7.59
CA LYS A 81 -1.07 -5.79 -7.23
C LYS A 81 -0.13 -6.02 -8.42
N GLU A 82 -0.44 -6.97 -9.29
CA GLU A 82 0.37 -7.32 -10.47
C GLU A 82 0.51 -6.17 -11.49
N SER A 83 -0.42 -5.21 -11.49
CA SER A 83 -0.34 -4.02 -12.34
C SER A 83 0.74 -3.03 -11.89
N GLN A 84 1.33 -3.24 -10.70
CA GLN A 84 2.29 -2.34 -10.07
C GLN A 84 3.70 -2.90 -10.20
N THR A 85 4.55 -2.27 -11.04
CA THR A 85 5.91 -2.75 -11.32
C THR A 85 7.01 -1.72 -11.08
N GLY A 86 6.65 -0.48 -10.75
CA GLY A 86 7.53 0.69 -10.71
C GLY A 86 8.40 0.84 -9.46
N PHE A 87 9.04 -0.24 -8.95
CA PHE A 87 9.76 -0.23 -7.68
C PHE A 87 11.26 0.04 -7.77
N ASN A 88 11.81 0.22 -8.97
CA ASN A 88 13.26 0.36 -9.21
C ASN A 88 13.94 1.43 -8.34
N THR A 89 13.25 2.54 -8.08
CA THR A 89 13.79 3.60 -7.23
C THR A 89 14.02 3.11 -5.80
N PHE A 90 13.09 2.34 -5.24
CA PHE A 90 13.21 1.77 -3.90
C PHE A 90 14.24 0.65 -3.85
N PHE A 91 14.27 -0.22 -4.84
CA PHE A 91 15.29 -1.29 -4.93
C PHE A 91 16.71 -0.73 -4.96
N LYS A 92 16.96 0.35 -5.73
CA LYS A 92 18.26 1.03 -5.78
C LYS A 92 18.68 1.64 -4.44
N MET A 93 17.73 1.96 -3.59
CA MET A 93 17.96 2.49 -2.23
C MET A 93 18.02 1.38 -1.17
N GLY A 94 17.96 0.11 -1.56
CA GLY A 94 18.05 -1.02 -0.65
C GLY A 94 16.79 -1.30 0.14
N PHE A 95 15.63 -0.77 -0.28
CA PHE A 95 14.35 -1.10 0.35
C PHE A 95 13.88 -2.50 -0.02
N ALA A 96 13.27 -3.19 0.95
CA ALA A 96 12.29 -4.20 0.66
C ALA A 96 11.00 -3.55 0.12
N VAL A 97 10.22 -4.30 -0.65
CA VAL A 97 8.91 -3.86 -1.14
C VAL A 97 7.86 -4.91 -0.80
N ALA A 98 6.74 -4.46 -0.23
CA ALA A 98 5.52 -5.24 -0.07
C ALA A 98 4.45 -4.63 -0.98
N ASN A 99 4.06 -5.36 -2.02
CA ASN A 99 3.04 -4.92 -2.96
C ASN A 99 1.74 -5.66 -2.64
N ILE A 100 0.73 -4.94 -2.12
CA ILE A 100 -0.45 -5.55 -1.52
C ILE A 100 -1.68 -5.48 -2.42
N GLU A 101 -2.55 -6.49 -2.32
CA GLU A 101 -3.94 -6.40 -2.73
C GLU A 101 -4.83 -6.08 -1.52
N TYR A 102 -6.08 -5.70 -1.77
CA TYR A 102 -7.10 -5.45 -0.77
C TYR A 102 -8.49 -5.78 -1.34
N ARG A 103 -9.50 -6.01 -0.48
CA ARG A 103 -10.87 -6.29 -0.93
C ARG A 103 -11.43 -5.13 -1.74
N LEU A 104 -11.84 -5.43 -2.95
CA LEU A 104 -12.53 -4.50 -3.84
C LEU A 104 -14.01 -4.44 -3.49
N THR A 105 -14.69 -3.38 -3.92
CA THR A 105 -16.10 -3.11 -3.63
C THR A 105 -17.05 -4.26 -4.01
N GLY A 106 -16.69 -5.07 -5.02
CA GLY A 106 -17.43 -6.28 -5.39
C GLY A 106 -17.33 -7.41 -4.37
N GLN A 107 -16.34 -7.36 -3.47
CA GLN A 107 -16.12 -8.33 -2.39
C GLN A 107 -16.61 -7.78 -1.05
N ALA A 108 -16.31 -6.50 -0.75
CA ALA A 108 -16.75 -5.81 0.46
C ALA A 108 -16.67 -4.29 0.29
N THR A 109 -17.63 -3.57 0.87
CA THR A 109 -17.66 -2.10 0.90
C THR A 109 -16.78 -1.55 2.04
N ALA A 110 -16.70 -0.23 2.18
CA ALA A 110 -15.99 0.40 3.30
C ALA A 110 -16.49 -0.15 4.65
N PRO A 111 -15.59 -0.37 5.62
CA PRO A 111 -14.16 0.01 5.65
C PRO A 111 -13.19 -1.10 5.21
N ALA A 112 -13.65 -2.17 4.57
CA ALA A 112 -12.91 -3.40 4.33
C ALA A 112 -11.50 -3.20 3.76
N ALA A 113 -11.32 -2.34 2.76
CA ALA A 113 -10.01 -2.06 2.18
C ALA A 113 -9.04 -1.36 3.16
N ILE A 114 -9.57 -0.56 4.11
CA ILE A 114 -8.77 0.02 5.19
C ILE A 114 -8.31 -1.08 6.16
N GLU A 115 -9.21 -1.96 6.56
CA GLU A 115 -8.91 -3.11 7.42
C GLU A 115 -7.81 -3.98 6.79
N ASP A 116 -7.91 -4.27 5.49
CA ASP A 116 -6.93 -5.07 4.76
C ASP A 116 -5.55 -4.39 4.72
N THR A 117 -5.52 -3.08 4.45
CA THR A 117 -4.28 -2.29 4.49
C THR A 117 -3.62 -2.32 5.86
N ARG A 118 -4.43 -2.19 6.92
CA ARG A 118 -3.96 -2.30 8.30
C ARG A 118 -3.44 -3.69 8.60
N CYS A 119 -4.13 -4.73 8.15
CA CYS A 119 -3.68 -6.11 8.31
C CYS A 119 -2.35 -6.39 7.61
N ALA A 120 -2.13 -5.86 6.41
CA ALA A 120 -0.84 -5.99 5.71
C ALA A 120 0.28 -5.30 6.49
N LEU A 121 0.05 -4.09 7.02
CA LEU A 121 1.01 -3.38 7.87
C LEU A 121 1.32 -4.18 9.15
N ILE A 122 0.30 -4.66 9.85
CA ILE A 122 0.42 -5.47 11.07
C ILE A 122 1.16 -6.78 10.78
N TYR A 123 0.88 -7.44 9.65
CA TYR A 123 1.60 -8.64 9.22
C TYR A 123 3.10 -8.37 9.09
N LEU A 124 3.49 -7.30 8.43
CA LEU A 124 4.90 -6.94 8.25
C LEU A 124 5.59 -6.60 9.58
N ILE A 125 4.92 -5.92 10.50
CA ILE A 125 5.44 -5.65 11.85
C ILE A 125 5.68 -6.96 12.61
N LYS A 126 4.71 -7.87 12.61
CA LYS A 126 4.81 -9.18 13.29
C LYS A 126 5.94 -10.05 12.74
N HIS A 127 6.16 -10.03 11.43
CA HIS A 127 7.17 -10.85 10.75
C HIS A 127 8.47 -10.10 10.48
N SER A 128 8.64 -8.89 11.04
CA SER A 128 9.79 -8.02 10.74
C SER A 128 11.14 -8.69 10.98
N ARG A 129 11.26 -9.46 12.06
CA ARG A 129 12.49 -10.20 12.38
C ARG A 129 12.78 -11.32 11.37
N GLU A 130 11.77 -12.10 11.00
CA GLU A 130 11.88 -13.19 10.02
C GLU A 130 12.26 -12.66 8.64
N LEU A 131 11.65 -11.53 8.25
CA LEU A 131 11.86 -10.89 6.95
C LEU A 131 13.11 -10.01 6.91
N ASN A 132 13.83 -9.85 8.03
CA ASN A 132 14.95 -8.93 8.20
C ASN A 132 14.61 -7.50 7.75
N ILE A 133 13.40 -7.03 8.07
CA ILE A 133 12.94 -5.66 7.82
C ILE A 133 12.91 -4.84 9.11
N ASP A 134 13.14 -3.55 8.98
CA ASP A 134 13.08 -2.60 10.08
C ASP A 134 11.64 -2.10 10.27
N LYS A 135 10.97 -2.55 11.32
CA LYS A 135 9.60 -2.14 11.65
C LYS A 135 9.46 -0.65 11.99
N ASP A 136 10.57 0.03 12.31
CA ASP A 136 10.59 1.46 12.62
C ASP A 136 10.89 2.31 11.37
N ARG A 137 11.20 1.66 10.22
CA ARG A 137 11.40 2.29 8.91
C ARG A 137 10.46 1.75 7.83
N ILE A 138 9.18 1.61 8.19
CA ILE A 138 8.12 1.26 7.24
C ILE A 138 7.59 2.53 6.57
N VAL A 139 7.62 2.57 5.25
CA VAL A 139 6.98 3.59 4.41
C VAL A 139 5.72 3.01 3.82
N ILE A 140 4.64 3.76 3.81
CA ILE A 140 3.39 3.35 3.14
C ILE A 140 3.08 4.28 1.98
N MET A 141 2.77 3.72 0.81
CA MET A 141 2.64 4.48 -0.43
C MET A 141 1.48 3.97 -1.27
N GLY A 142 0.81 4.89 -1.96
CA GLY A 142 -0.19 4.52 -2.96
C GLY A 142 -0.61 5.69 -3.83
N GLY A 143 -1.39 5.39 -4.87
CA GLY A 143 -1.97 6.40 -5.76
C GLY A 143 -3.49 6.30 -5.82
N SER A 144 -4.19 7.45 -5.93
CA SER A 144 -5.67 7.47 -6.02
C SER A 144 -6.31 6.80 -4.78
N SER A 145 -7.19 5.82 -4.95
CA SER A 145 -7.69 5.02 -3.82
C SER A 145 -6.58 4.33 -3.02
N GLY A 146 -5.47 3.96 -3.64
CA GLY A 146 -4.28 3.47 -2.91
C GLY A 146 -3.62 4.56 -2.06
N GLY A 147 -3.63 5.83 -2.52
CA GLY A 147 -3.19 6.99 -1.74
C GLY A 147 -4.06 7.21 -0.51
N HIS A 148 -5.38 7.14 -0.68
CA HIS A 148 -6.33 7.13 0.44
C HIS A 148 -6.01 6.02 1.45
N LEU A 149 -5.79 4.78 0.98
CA LEU A 149 -5.48 3.65 1.85
C LEU A 149 -4.12 3.80 2.53
N ALA A 150 -3.12 4.38 1.84
CA ALA A 150 -1.82 4.69 2.44
C ALA A 150 -1.96 5.73 3.57
N LEU A 151 -2.74 6.78 3.34
CA LEU A 151 -3.06 7.78 4.35
C LEU A 151 -3.79 7.16 5.55
N MET A 152 -4.86 6.38 5.32
CA MET A 152 -5.56 5.70 6.42
C MET A 152 -4.65 4.73 7.18
N GLY A 153 -3.87 3.91 6.46
CA GLY A 153 -2.93 2.96 7.07
C GLY A 153 -1.92 3.63 7.99
N GLY A 154 -1.38 4.80 7.57
CA GLY A 154 -0.37 5.54 8.32
C GLY A 154 -0.92 6.46 9.41
N LEU A 155 -2.01 7.18 9.15
CA LEU A 155 -2.55 8.19 10.06
C LEU A 155 -3.29 7.61 11.27
N LEU A 156 -3.85 6.42 11.16
CA LEU A 156 -4.52 5.76 12.28
C LEU A 156 -3.57 5.46 13.44
N GLY A 157 -2.27 5.23 13.17
CA GLY A 157 -1.32 4.95 14.25
C GLY A 157 -1.83 3.85 15.19
N ASN A 158 -2.03 4.17 16.46
CA ASN A 158 -2.55 3.26 17.49
C ASN A 158 -4.09 3.31 17.64
N ASP A 159 -4.80 3.90 16.68
CA ASP A 159 -6.26 3.76 16.61
C ASP A 159 -6.61 2.42 15.96
N HIS A 160 -6.99 1.45 16.77
CA HIS A 160 -7.23 0.06 16.39
C HIS A 160 -8.63 -0.23 15.86
N ARG A 161 -9.45 0.81 15.59
CA ARG A 161 -10.85 0.64 15.16
C ARG A 161 -11.05 -0.20 13.90
N PHE A 162 -10.01 -0.31 13.05
CA PHE A 162 -10.03 -1.11 11.82
C PHE A 162 -9.08 -2.32 11.86
N ASP A 163 -8.59 -2.71 13.04
CA ASP A 163 -7.62 -3.80 13.20
C ASP A 163 -8.27 -5.13 13.64
N GLY A 164 -9.60 -5.21 13.69
CA GLY A 164 -10.34 -6.34 14.24
C GLY A 164 -10.01 -7.69 13.59
N ASN A 165 -9.66 -7.71 12.31
CA ASN A 165 -9.29 -8.92 11.57
C ASN A 165 -7.84 -9.37 11.80
N CYS A 166 -7.00 -8.56 12.45
CA CYS A 166 -5.57 -8.82 12.64
C CYS A 166 -5.02 -8.23 13.94
N PRO A 167 -5.57 -8.60 15.09
CA PRO A 167 -5.19 -8.04 16.40
C PRO A 167 -3.75 -8.41 16.80
N GLY A 168 -3.25 -7.78 17.88
CA GLY A 168 -2.03 -8.20 18.56
C GLY A 168 -0.76 -7.46 18.18
N VAL A 169 -0.89 -6.22 17.71
CA VAL A 169 0.19 -5.22 17.67
C VAL A 169 -0.34 -3.95 18.33
N GLU A 170 0.26 -3.55 19.45
CA GLU A 170 -0.18 -2.37 20.21
C GLU A 170 0.41 -1.07 19.68
N ASN A 171 1.67 -1.12 19.18
CA ASN A 171 2.39 0.04 18.71
C ASN A 171 2.58 -0.04 17.18
N ILE A 172 1.73 0.65 16.45
CA ILE A 172 1.76 0.70 14.99
C ILE A 172 2.27 2.07 14.58
N LYS A 173 3.44 2.09 13.95
CA LYS A 173 4.05 3.30 13.40
C LYS A 173 4.46 3.06 11.95
N VAL A 174 4.29 4.09 11.13
CA VAL A 174 4.97 4.20 9.84
C VAL A 174 5.95 5.38 9.90
N ALA A 175 7.09 5.22 9.24
CA ALA A 175 8.14 6.24 9.25
C ALA A 175 7.82 7.41 8.32
N ALA A 176 7.07 7.15 7.23
CA ALA A 176 6.57 8.16 6.30
C ALA A 176 5.38 7.64 5.49
N ILE A 177 4.56 8.57 5.00
CA ILE A 177 3.49 8.32 4.05
C ILE A 177 3.85 8.99 2.72
N ILE A 178 3.61 8.30 1.60
CA ILE A 178 3.72 8.87 0.25
C ILE A 178 2.34 8.78 -0.40
N ASP A 179 1.67 9.92 -0.45
CA ASP A 179 0.38 10.07 -1.08
C ASP A 179 0.53 10.61 -2.51
N LYS A 180 0.05 9.84 -3.48
CA LYS A 180 0.02 10.24 -4.88
C LYS A 180 -1.42 10.47 -5.28
N TYR A 181 -1.84 11.73 -5.39
CA TYR A 181 -3.19 12.14 -5.84
C TYR A 181 -4.30 11.33 -5.16
N GLY A 182 -4.18 11.08 -3.86
CA GLY A 182 -5.15 10.32 -3.07
C GLY A 182 -6.38 11.11 -2.69
N ILE A 183 -7.40 10.38 -2.23
CA ILE A 183 -8.63 10.97 -1.68
C ILE A 183 -8.41 11.21 -0.19
N SER A 184 -8.49 12.47 0.24
CA SER A 184 -8.34 12.84 1.66
C SER A 184 -9.69 13.02 2.38
N ASP A 185 -10.73 13.41 1.66
CA ASP A 185 -12.09 13.55 2.15
C ASP A 185 -13.06 12.79 1.24
N VAL A 186 -13.55 11.65 1.71
CA VAL A 186 -14.43 10.76 0.95
C VAL A 186 -15.81 11.39 0.76
N TRP A 187 -16.31 12.15 1.77
CA TRP A 187 -17.58 12.83 1.66
C TRP A 187 -17.56 13.94 0.60
N ASP A 188 -16.52 14.80 0.64
CA ASP A 188 -16.36 15.85 -0.35
C ASP A 188 -16.24 15.28 -1.77
N TRP A 189 -15.48 14.18 -1.94
CA TRP A 189 -15.36 13.53 -3.25
C TRP A 189 -16.64 12.84 -3.72
N GLY A 190 -17.49 12.40 -2.80
CA GLY A 190 -18.80 11.81 -3.13
C GLY A 190 -19.91 12.80 -3.36
N TYR A 191 -19.95 13.88 -2.58
CA TYR A 191 -21.10 14.79 -2.46
C TYR A 191 -20.72 16.27 -2.44
N GLY A 192 -19.46 16.61 -2.59
CA GLY A 192 -19.00 18.01 -2.57
C GLY A 192 -19.47 18.82 -3.78
N THR A 193 -19.04 20.07 -3.84
CA THR A 193 -19.37 21.02 -4.92
C THR A 193 -18.39 20.99 -6.08
N ARG A 194 -17.34 20.16 -5.98
CA ARG A 194 -16.29 19.99 -7.00
C ARG A 194 -16.60 18.77 -7.86
N ILE A 195 -15.56 18.16 -8.47
CA ILE A 195 -15.69 16.90 -9.18
C ILE A 195 -16.12 15.81 -8.19
N THR A 196 -17.28 15.23 -8.41
CA THR A 196 -17.79 14.13 -7.59
C THR A 196 -17.59 12.79 -8.28
N SER A 197 -17.49 11.73 -7.50
CA SER A 197 -17.24 10.39 -8.04
C SER A 197 -18.22 9.36 -7.49
N LYS A 198 -18.82 8.62 -8.43
CA LYS A 198 -19.62 7.44 -8.09
C LYS A 198 -18.79 6.33 -7.41
N SER A 199 -17.45 6.37 -7.51
CA SER A 199 -16.59 5.43 -6.81
C SER A 199 -16.68 5.60 -5.31
N ALA A 200 -16.76 6.85 -4.80
CA ALA A 200 -16.92 7.12 -3.38
C ALA A 200 -18.24 6.51 -2.85
N THR A 201 -19.37 6.82 -3.50
CA THR A 201 -20.70 6.33 -3.08
C THR A 201 -20.80 4.81 -3.20
N ARG A 202 -20.24 4.21 -4.25
CA ARG A 202 -20.19 2.76 -4.42
C ARG A 202 -19.36 2.09 -3.32
N TRP A 203 -18.20 2.67 -2.99
CA TRP A 203 -17.33 2.12 -1.95
C TRP A 203 -17.96 2.23 -0.55
N LEU A 204 -18.67 3.33 -0.26
CA LEU A 204 -19.43 3.48 0.98
C LEU A 204 -20.61 2.49 1.08
N GLY A 205 -21.13 1.97 -0.05
CA GLY A 205 -22.19 0.98 -0.11
C GLY A 205 -23.49 1.48 0.52
N ASP A 206 -24.11 0.65 1.36
CA ASP A 206 -25.37 0.96 2.05
C ASP A 206 -25.26 2.19 2.99
N ARG A 207 -24.03 2.58 3.32
CA ARG A 207 -23.73 3.77 4.13
C ARG A 207 -23.36 4.99 3.28
N ALA A 208 -23.65 4.99 2.00
CA ALA A 208 -23.26 6.06 1.08
C ALA A 208 -23.77 7.45 1.52
N THR A 209 -24.96 7.53 2.13
CA THR A 209 -25.56 8.79 2.63
C THR A 209 -25.24 9.09 4.09
N ASP A 210 -24.51 8.23 4.77
CA ASP A 210 -24.09 8.40 6.17
C ASP A 210 -22.83 9.28 6.22
N LYS A 211 -23.00 10.59 6.34
CA LYS A 211 -21.90 11.54 6.41
C LYS A 211 -20.93 11.26 7.56
N PRO A 212 -21.36 10.99 8.82
CA PRO A 212 -20.48 10.60 9.90
C PRO A 212 -19.60 9.41 9.56
N PHE A 213 -20.14 8.38 8.88
CA PHE A 213 -19.36 7.25 8.43
C PHE A 213 -18.35 7.64 7.35
N ALA A 214 -18.76 8.35 6.32
CA ALA A 214 -17.85 8.84 5.29
C ALA A 214 -16.69 9.65 5.89
N MET A 215 -16.98 10.50 6.89
CA MET A 215 -15.97 11.23 7.65
C MET A 215 -15.04 10.30 8.45
N SER A 216 -15.56 9.19 9.00
CA SER A 216 -14.75 8.22 9.76
C SER A 216 -13.79 7.40 8.91
N VAL A 217 -13.98 7.39 7.60
CA VAL A 217 -13.07 6.76 6.61
C VAL A 217 -12.34 7.79 5.75
N SER A 218 -12.31 9.05 6.15
CA SER A 218 -11.64 10.17 5.46
C SER A 218 -10.34 10.53 6.18
N PRO A 219 -9.18 10.32 5.55
CA PRO A 219 -7.86 10.52 6.17
C PRO A 219 -7.63 11.90 6.78
N ILE A 220 -8.16 12.96 6.19
CA ILE A 220 -7.98 14.34 6.66
C ILE A 220 -8.43 14.55 8.12
N ASN A 221 -9.33 13.70 8.62
CA ASN A 221 -9.85 13.77 9.98
C ASN A 221 -8.90 13.13 11.03
N TYR A 222 -7.86 12.44 10.58
CA TYR A 222 -6.88 11.76 11.44
C TYR A 222 -5.55 12.50 11.53
N VAL A 223 -5.41 13.63 10.84
CA VAL A 223 -4.18 14.44 10.92
C VAL A 223 -4.09 15.09 12.29
N THR A 224 -3.02 14.78 13.01
CA THR A 224 -2.64 15.34 14.32
C THR A 224 -1.17 15.76 14.31
N LYS A 225 -0.70 16.42 15.35
CA LYS A 225 0.72 16.78 15.53
C LYS A 225 1.66 15.54 15.56
N ASP A 226 1.12 14.37 15.89
CA ASP A 226 1.87 13.12 16.00
C ASP A 226 1.80 12.26 14.70
N SER A 227 1.19 12.81 13.66
CA SER A 227 1.11 12.16 12.35
C SER A 227 2.48 11.93 11.73
N PRO A 228 2.66 10.83 10.97
CA PRO A 228 3.90 10.58 10.26
C PRO A 228 4.22 11.69 9.25
N PRO A 229 5.51 11.97 8.99
CA PRO A 229 5.91 12.80 7.86
C PRO A 229 5.26 12.34 6.57
N THR A 230 4.72 13.27 5.77
CA THR A 230 3.92 12.92 4.59
C THR A 230 4.38 13.70 3.35
N PHE A 231 4.69 12.95 2.28
CA PHE A 231 4.95 13.48 0.95
C PHE A 231 3.70 13.37 0.10
N ILE A 232 3.31 14.46 -0.56
CA ILE A 232 2.12 14.53 -1.40
C ILE A 232 2.52 14.94 -2.82
N VAL A 233 1.94 14.31 -3.83
CA VAL A 233 2.06 14.75 -5.23
C VAL A 233 0.72 14.70 -5.94
N HIS A 234 0.35 15.77 -6.68
CA HIS A 234 -0.91 15.84 -7.39
C HIS A 234 -0.80 16.72 -8.65
N GLY A 235 -1.47 16.34 -9.71
CA GLY A 235 -1.63 17.15 -10.91
C GLY A 235 -2.74 18.18 -10.75
N ASP A 236 -2.48 19.46 -11.07
CA ASP A 236 -3.47 20.53 -10.87
C ASP A 236 -4.61 20.55 -11.91
N ALA A 237 -4.49 19.73 -12.97
CA ALA A 237 -5.52 19.50 -13.97
C ALA A 237 -6.17 18.09 -13.84
N ASP A 238 -6.12 17.47 -12.67
CA ASP A 238 -6.67 16.14 -12.42
C ASP A 238 -8.21 16.14 -12.58
N PRO A 239 -8.75 15.37 -13.57
CA PRO A 239 -10.18 15.33 -13.82
C PRO A 239 -10.92 14.28 -12.97
N THR A 240 -10.21 13.53 -12.12
CA THR A 240 -10.75 12.39 -11.38
C THR A 240 -10.86 12.69 -9.89
N VAL A 241 -9.75 13.03 -9.26
CA VAL A 241 -9.70 13.45 -7.85
C VAL A 241 -9.40 14.95 -7.83
N PRO A 242 -10.27 15.80 -7.24
CA PRO A 242 -10.04 17.23 -7.18
C PRO A 242 -8.67 17.53 -6.55
N TYR A 243 -7.82 18.29 -7.24
CA TYR A 243 -6.51 18.75 -6.75
C TYR A 243 -6.61 19.36 -5.34
N GLN A 244 -7.74 20.01 -5.05
CA GLN A 244 -7.99 20.62 -3.75
C GLN A 244 -7.98 19.62 -2.58
N GLN A 245 -8.26 18.34 -2.83
CA GLN A 245 -8.12 17.29 -1.81
C GLN A 245 -6.71 17.24 -1.23
N SER A 246 -5.68 17.35 -2.07
CA SER A 246 -4.28 17.42 -1.64
C SER A 246 -3.89 18.76 -1.06
N VAL A 247 -4.44 19.88 -1.56
CA VAL A 247 -4.21 21.22 -1.00
C VAL A 247 -4.72 21.30 0.45
N ASP A 248 -5.96 20.84 0.67
CA ASP A 248 -6.59 20.86 1.99
C ASP A 248 -5.87 19.92 2.97
N LEU A 249 -5.48 18.73 2.50
CA LEU A 249 -4.70 17.78 3.29
C LEU A 249 -3.33 18.34 3.68
N HIS A 250 -2.60 18.91 2.71
CA HIS A 250 -1.29 19.53 2.98
C HIS A 250 -1.40 20.67 3.99
N LYS A 251 -2.39 21.56 3.81
CA LYS A 251 -2.68 22.62 4.79
C LYS A 251 -2.90 22.05 6.18
N LYS A 252 -3.68 20.96 6.29
CA LYS A 252 -3.95 20.31 7.57
C LYS A 252 -2.68 19.78 8.24
N PHE A 253 -1.74 19.21 7.48
CA PHE A 253 -0.43 18.80 8.00
C PHE A 253 0.42 19.98 8.47
N VAL A 254 0.45 21.06 7.69
CA VAL A 254 1.19 22.30 8.05
C VAL A 254 0.64 22.89 9.34
N ASP A 255 -0.69 23.03 9.43
CA ASP A 255 -1.39 23.56 10.62
C ASP A 255 -1.12 22.69 11.87
N ALA A 256 -0.94 21.37 11.68
CA ALA A 256 -0.60 20.44 12.75
C ALA A 256 0.90 20.40 13.10
N GLY A 257 1.75 21.12 12.37
CA GLY A 257 3.21 21.15 12.57
C GLY A 257 3.93 19.87 12.12
N VAL A 258 3.29 19.07 11.25
CA VAL A 258 3.87 17.83 10.72
C VAL A 258 4.80 18.15 9.54
N LYS A 259 5.94 17.46 9.46
CA LYS A 259 6.84 17.55 8.29
C LYS A 259 6.11 17.05 7.06
N THR A 260 5.88 17.92 6.08
CA THR A 260 5.18 17.58 4.84
C THR A 260 5.82 18.28 3.66
N GLU A 261 5.84 17.62 2.51
CA GLU A 261 6.20 18.20 1.22
C GLU A 261 5.06 17.96 0.23
N PHE A 262 4.75 18.96 -0.59
CA PHE A 262 3.71 18.87 -1.60
C PHE A 262 4.25 19.32 -2.97
N ILE A 263 4.19 18.42 -3.94
CA ILE A 263 4.54 18.71 -5.34
C ILE A 263 3.27 18.83 -6.17
N THR A 264 3.06 20.02 -6.72
CA THR A 264 2.08 20.26 -7.77
C THR A 264 2.68 19.96 -9.13
N VAL A 265 2.07 19.03 -9.87
CA VAL A 265 2.43 18.81 -11.28
C VAL A 265 1.54 19.70 -12.14
N LYS A 266 2.11 20.79 -12.66
CA LYS A 266 1.37 21.76 -13.47
C LYS A 266 0.85 21.13 -14.76
N GLY A 267 -0.47 21.25 -15.01
CA GLY A 267 -1.16 20.60 -16.13
C GLY A 267 -1.24 19.08 -16.02
N GLY A 268 -0.76 18.50 -14.92
CA GLY A 268 -0.77 17.06 -14.70
C GLY A 268 -2.18 16.54 -14.50
N LEU A 269 -2.49 15.41 -15.14
CA LEU A 269 -3.74 14.68 -14.99
C LEU A 269 -3.61 13.65 -13.85
N HIS A 270 -4.63 12.81 -13.67
CA HIS A 270 -4.68 11.77 -12.63
C HIS A 270 -3.58 10.71 -12.80
N GLY A 271 -2.41 10.92 -12.16
CA GLY A 271 -1.26 10.03 -12.24
C GLY A 271 -0.64 9.86 -13.64
N LYS A 272 -1.08 10.63 -14.63
CA LYS A 272 -0.54 10.62 -15.99
C LYS A 272 0.47 11.75 -16.13
N PHE A 273 1.70 11.47 -15.70
CA PHE A 273 2.84 12.37 -15.81
C PHE A 273 3.84 11.79 -16.81
N ASP A 274 4.56 12.67 -17.52
CA ASP A 274 5.61 12.22 -18.41
C ASP A 274 6.78 11.55 -17.66
N LYS A 275 7.70 10.94 -18.41
CA LYS A 275 8.81 10.18 -17.84
C LYS A 275 9.78 11.07 -17.05
N GLU A 276 10.00 12.29 -17.50
CA GLU A 276 10.89 13.26 -16.85
C GLU A 276 10.30 13.68 -15.51
N LYS A 277 9.04 14.08 -15.50
CA LYS A 277 8.32 14.46 -14.28
C LYS A 277 8.24 13.30 -13.28
N ASN A 278 7.95 12.08 -13.73
CA ASN A 278 8.01 10.90 -12.85
C ASN A 278 9.42 10.68 -12.25
N SER A 279 10.48 10.94 -13.02
CA SER A 279 11.86 10.86 -12.51
C SER A 279 12.14 11.93 -11.45
N GLU A 280 11.69 13.17 -11.67
CA GLU A 280 11.79 14.26 -10.68
C GLU A 280 11.04 13.93 -9.38
N ILE A 281 9.80 13.46 -9.49
CA ILE A 281 8.99 13.03 -8.34
C ILE A 281 9.70 11.93 -7.56
N ASN A 282 10.24 10.92 -8.24
CA ASN A 282 10.96 9.83 -7.57
C ASN A 282 12.23 10.33 -6.85
N LYS A 283 12.96 11.29 -7.42
CA LYS A 283 14.10 11.92 -6.74
C LYS A 283 13.65 12.68 -5.50
N ALA A 284 12.59 13.48 -5.61
CA ALA A 284 12.04 14.24 -4.50
C ALA A 284 11.55 13.32 -3.36
N ILE A 285 10.90 12.19 -3.68
CA ILE A 285 10.51 11.18 -2.69
C ILE A 285 11.75 10.68 -1.93
N ILE A 286 12.84 10.33 -2.61
CA ILE A 286 14.06 9.85 -1.95
C ILE A 286 14.71 10.93 -1.09
N GLU A 287 14.74 12.18 -1.56
CA GLU A 287 15.24 13.32 -0.78
C GLU A 287 14.38 13.56 0.47
N PHE A 288 13.07 13.50 0.34
CA PHE A 288 12.14 13.58 1.47
C PHE A 288 12.41 12.47 2.49
N LEU A 289 12.55 11.21 2.06
CA LEU A 289 12.82 10.09 2.95
C LEU A 289 14.16 10.25 3.71
N ARG A 290 15.17 10.87 3.10
CA ARG A 290 16.42 11.25 3.79
C ARG A 290 16.20 12.34 4.84
N LYS A 291 15.44 13.41 4.50
CA LYS A 291 15.13 14.53 5.43
C LYS A 291 14.36 14.07 6.66
N VAL A 292 13.62 12.96 6.56
CA VAL A 292 12.84 12.40 7.67
C VAL A 292 13.50 11.17 8.31
N ASN A 293 14.78 10.90 8.00
CA ASN A 293 15.62 9.85 8.58
C ASN A 293 15.10 8.41 8.35
N VAL A 294 14.48 8.15 7.23
CA VAL A 294 14.11 6.80 6.79
C VAL A 294 15.26 6.13 6.03
N LEU A 295 16.08 6.96 5.34
CA LEU A 295 17.28 6.56 4.58
C LEU A 295 18.54 7.08 5.24
#